data_cf6e9677e459c26234fea6ab1ecd59db
#
_entry.id   cf6e9677e459c26234fea6ab1ecd59db
#
_cell.length_a   1.000
_cell.length_b   1.000
_cell.length_c   1.000
_cell.angle_alpha   90.00
_cell.angle_beta   90.00
_cell.angle_gamma   90.00
#
_symmetry.space_group_name_H-M   'P 1'
#
loop_
_entity.id
_entity.type
_entity.pdbx_description
1 polymer ?
#
loop_
_entity_poly.entity_id
_entity_poly.type
_entity_poly.pdbx_seq_one_letter_code
_entity_poly.pdbx_strand_id
1 'polypeptide(L)'
;MNNNDTTSQIVFNKAIIQRYFEAYNSKNEAILEDIISPDYIDHGQSAYMGSDGTGIAGAKNDLKFSLSIFDDINYTIEDMIASAGYPDLVGTYWKGSLTPNATTSETLKSSKIINYKGMSIYRIQNGKMVEMWHVIEGWPLELIPGK
;
A
#
# COMPACT_ATOMS: atom_id res chain seq x y z
N MET A 1 -1.93 -30.58 2.66
CA MET A 1 -1.49 -29.51 3.58
C MET A 1 -2.26 -29.66 4.89
N ASN A 2 -1.56 -29.73 6.00
CA ASN A 2 -2.22 -29.81 7.32
C ASN A 2 -2.86 -28.46 7.67
N ASN A 3 -4.02 -28.48 8.34
CA ASN A 3 -4.70 -27.24 8.77
C ASN A 3 -3.78 -26.29 9.58
N ASN A 4 -2.85 -26.84 10.35
CA ASN A 4 -1.87 -26.04 11.11
C ASN A 4 -0.91 -25.26 10.21
N ASP A 5 -0.48 -25.85 9.08
CA ASP A 5 0.44 -25.19 8.14
C ASP A 5 -0.25 -24.01 7.44
N THR A 6 -1.51 -24.21 7.04
CA THR A 6 -2.32 -23.15 6.39
C THR A 6 -2.59 -22.00 7.37
N THR A 7 -2.92 -22.28 8.62
CA THR A 7 -3.15 -21.27 9.64
C THR A 7 -1.88 -20.46 9.90
N SER A 8 -0.72 -21.12 10.02
CA SER A 8 0.57 -20.46 10.21
C SER A 8 0.94 -19.58 9.01
N GLN A 9 0.68 -20.05 7.79
CA GLN A 9 0.88 -19.27 6.57
C GLN A 9 0.03 -18.00 6.56
N ILE A 10 -1.25 -18.11 6.92
CA ILE A 10 -2.17 -16.96 6.98
C ILE A 10 -1.66 -15.92 7.98
N VAL A 11 -1.25 -16.33 9.18
CA VAL A 11 -0.72 -15.44 10.21
C VAL A 11 0.54 -14.73 9.71
N PHE A 12 1.45 -15.47 9.09
CA PHE A 12 2.67 -14.92 8.51
C PHE A 12 2.39 -13.92 7.39
N ASN A 13 1.48 -14.26 6.48
CA ASN A 13 1.11 -13.39 5.36
C ASN A 13 0.45 -12.09 5.84
N LYS A 14 -0.42 -12.16 6.85
CA LYS A 14 -0.99 -10.95 7.49
C LYS A 14 0.09 -10.06 8.09
N ALA A 15 1.11 -10.64 8.72
CA ALA A 15 2.23 -9.88 9.28
C ALA A 15 3.04 -9.14 8.19
N ILE A 16 3.22 -9.74 7.01
CA ILE A 16 3.85 -9.06 5.87
C ILE A 16 3.05 -7.82 5.47
N ILE A 17 1.72 -7.93 5.39
CA ILE A 17 0.87 -6.78 5.04
C ILE A 17 0.93 -5.69 6.11
N GLN A 18 0.96 -6.04 7.39
CA GLN A 18 1.17 -5.07 8.46
C GLN A 18 2.48 -4.31 8.30
N ARG A 19 3.58 -5.00 7.93
CA ARG A 19 4.87 -4.37 7.64
C ARG A 19 4.83 -3.46 6.42
N TYR A 20 4.03 -3.78 5.41
CA TYR A 20 3.82 -2.90 4.25
C TYR A 20 3.24 -1.55 4.69
N PHE A 21 2.20 -1.53 5.51
CA PHE A 21 1.64 -0.30 6.05
C PHE A 21 2.61 0.44 6.99
N GLU A 22 3.39 -0.31 7.77
CA GLU A 22 4.44 0.25 8.63
C GLU A 22 5.51 0.99 7.83
N ALA A 23 5.88 0.51 6.63
CA ALA A 23 6.84 1.18 5.77
C ALA A 23 6.42 2.62 5.44
N TYR A 24 5.13 2.84 5.18
CA TYR A 24 4.56 4.17 4.96
C TYR A 24 4.48 4.99 6.23
N ASN A 25 3.93 4.43 7.30
CA ASN A 25 3.73 5.14 8.58
C ASN A 25 5.06 5.55 9.23
N SER A 26 6.09 4.73 9.10
CA SER A 26 7.43 5.01 9.62
C SER A 26 8.35 5.71 8.61
N LYS A 27 7.90 5.91 7.38
CA LYS A 27 8.68 6.49 6.27
C LYS A 27 9.97 5.69 5.99
N ASN A 28 9.92 4.38 6.14
CA ASN A 28 11.08 3.48 6.07
C ASN A 28 11.01 2.56 4.85
N GLU A 29 11.69 2.97 3.78
CA GLU A 29 11.74 2.19 2.53
C GLU A 29 12.50 0.87 2.65
N ALA A 30 13.38 0.71 3.64
CA ALA A 30 14.12 -0.54 3.83
C ALA A 30 13.19 -1.73 4.15
N ILE A 31 12.04 -1.47 4.78
CA ILE A 31 11.04 -2.51 5.02
C ILE A 31 10.55 -3.11 3.69
N LEU A 32 10.39 -2.29 2.64
CA LEU A 32 9.93 -2.76 1.33
C LEU A 32 10.92 -3.74 0.68
N GLU A 33 12.22 -3.58 0.91
CA GLU A 33 13.23 -4.51 0.42
C GLU A 33 13.05 -5.92 0.99
N ASP A 34 12.60 -5.99 2.24
CA ASP A 34 12.40 -7.26 2.93
C ASP A 34 11.13 -8.00 2.48
N ILE A 35 10.08 -7.27 2.12
CA ILE A 35 8.74 -7.85 1.93
C ILE A 35 8.25 -7.86 0.48
N ILE A 36 8.87 -7.10 -0.42
CA ILE A 36 8.46 -7.00 -1.83
C ILE A 36 9.29 -7.96 -2.69
N SER A 37 8.60 -8.66 -3.59
CA SER A 37 9.26 -9.50 -4.60
C SER A 37 9.92 -8.63 -5.68
N PRO A 38 11.06 -9.07 -6.26
CA PRO A 38 11.59 -8.44 -7.47
C PRO A 38 10.60 -8.40 -8.66
N ASP A 39 9.68 -9.36 -8.69
CA ASP A 39 8.66 -9.48 -9.74
C ASP A 39 7.30 -8.89 -9.34
N TYR A 40 7.27 -8.08 -8.29
CA TYR A 40 6.04 -7.47 -7.78
C TYR A 40 5.33 -6.60 -8.82
N ILE A 41 4.00 -6.68 -8.86
CA ILE A 41 3.14 -5.86 -9.70
C ILE A 41 2.04 -5.22 -8.85
N ASP A 42 1.98 -3.89 -8.88
CA ASP A 42 0.83 -3.13 -8.40
C ASP A 42 -0.11 -2.82 -9.56
N HIS A 43 -1.24 -3.49 -9.61
CA HIS A 43 -2.22 -3.35 -10.71
C HIS A 43 -3.02 -2.03 -10.67
N GLY A 44 -2.96 -1.29 -9.57
CA GLY A 44 -3.69 -0.04 -9.41
C GLY A 44 -2.85 1.22 -9.57
N GLN A 45 -1.54 1.10 -9.54
CA GLN A 45 -0.62 2.21 -9.37
C GLN A 45 -0.58 3.22 -10.51
N SER A 46 -0.52 2.77 -11.73
CA SER A 46 -0.45 3.65 -12.90
C SER A 46 -1.62 4.63 -12.99
N ALA A 47 -2.78 4.28 -12.39
CA ALA A 47 -3.94 5.14 -12.34
C ALA A 47 -3.78 6.34 -11.40
N TYR A 48 -2.97 6.22 -10.35
CA TYR A 48 -2.83 7.23 -9.28
C TYR A 48 -1.46 7.90 -9.26
N MET A 49 -0.40 7.17 -9.59
CA MET A 49 0.99 7.63 -9.40
C MET A 49 1.75 7.85 -10.72
N GLY A 50 1.21 7.39 -11.84
CA GLY A 50 1.87 7.51 -13.14
C GLY A 50 3.11 6.62 -13.32
N SER A 51 3.33 5.65 -12.42
CA SER A 51 4.41 4.67 -12.51
C SER A 51 3.86 3.27 -12.84
N ASP A 52 4.72 2.37 -13.25
CA ASP A 52 4.31 1.00 -13.60
C ASP A 52 4.16 0.09 -12.37
N GLY A 53 4.57 0.55 -11.18
CA GLY A 53 4.44 -0.20 -9.93
C GLY A 53 5.21 -1.51 -9.87
N THR A 54 6.20 -1.71 -10.74
CA THR A 54 6.87 -2.99 -10.90
C THR A 54 8.07 -3.13 -9.97
N GLY A 55 8.14 -4.29 -9.30
CA GLY A 55 9.28 -4.70 -8.49
C GLY A 55 9.49 -3.86 -7.23
N ILE A 56 10.61 -4.10 -6.58
CA ILE A 56 11.01 -3.35 -5.36
C ILE A 56 11.21 -1.86 -5.69
N ALA A 57 11.78 -1.55 -6.83
CA ALA A 57 11.99 -0.16 -7.27
C ALA A 57 10.65 0.57 -7.46
N GLY A 58 9.64 -0.07 -8.06
CA GLY A 58 8.31 0.50 -8.20
C GLY A 58 7.65 0.79 -6.84
N ALA A 59 7.69 -0.17 -5.92
CA ALA A 59 7.16 0.00 -4.57
C ALA A 59 7.87 1.14 -3.80
N LYS A 60 9.19 1.23 -3.91
CA LYS A 60 9.96 2.34 -3.31
C LYS A 60 9.65 3.69 -3.91
N ASN A 61 9.49 3.75 -5.24
CA ASN A 61 9.13 4.99 -5.94
C ASN A 61 7.78 5.51 -5.48
N ASP A 62 6.84 4.63 -5.13
CA ASP A 62 5.55 5.03 -4.57
C ASP A 62 5.66 5.68 -3.22
N LEU A 63 6.41 5.04 -2.33
CA LEU A 63 6.66 5.63 -1.02
C LEU A 63 7.36 6.98 -1.18
N LYS A 64 8.40 7.08 -2.02
CA LYS A 64 9.11 8.34 -2.30
C LYS A 64 8.19 9.40 -2.88
N PHE A 65 7.32 9.04 -3.82
CA PHE A 65 6.33 9.97 -4.35
C PHE A 65 5.42 10.50 -3.24
N SER A 66 4.87 9.62 -2.42
CA SER A 66 4.02 10.01 -1.29
C SER A 66 4.76 10.95 -0.33
N LEU A 67 6.02 10.66 -0.01
CA LEU A 67 6.85 11.51 0.86
C LEU A 67 7.24 12.84 0.21
N SER A 68 7.18 12.95 -1.12
CA SER A 68 7.46 14.19 -1.83
C SER A 68 6.31 15.20 -1.80
N ILE A 69 5.10 14.73 -1.53
CA ILE A 69 3.87 15.54 -1.56
C ILE A 69 3.17 15.66 -0.20
N PHE A 70 3.51 14.82 0.76
CA PHE A 70 2.93 14.85 2.11
C PHE A 70 4.00 14.98 3.19
N ASP A 71 3.77 15.87 4.15
CA ASP A 71 4.61 16.03 5.34
C ASP A 71 4.37 14.91 6.34
N ASP A 72 3.14 14.39 6.40
CA ASP A 72 2.78 13.28 7.26
C ASP A 72 1.84 12.30 6.56
N ILE A 73 2.04 11.02 6.86
CA ILE A 73 1.27 9.89 6.32
C ILE A 73 0.91 8.97 7.48
N ASN A 74 -0.37 8.68 7.62
CA ASN A 74 -0.84 7.75 8.63
C ASN A 74 -1.90 6.83 8.03
N TYR A 75 -1.59 5.53 7.96
CA TYR A 75 -2.51 4.49 7.53
C TYR A 75 -2.95 3.64 8.71
N THR A 76 -4.23 3.30 8.73
CA THR A 76 -4.82 2.37 9.70
C THR A 76 -5.50 1.24 8.94
N ILE A 77 -5.14 0.00 9.28
CA ILE A 77 -5.86 -1.18 8.81
C ILE A 77 -7.08 -1.37 9.70
N GLU A 78 -8.27 -1.23 9.13
CA GLU A 78 -9.54 -1.40 9.86
C GLU A 78 -9.91 -2.88 9.95
N ASP A 79 -9.78 -3.61 8.84
CA ASP A 79 -10.05 -5.03 8.74
C ASP A 79 -9.03 -5.75 7.87
N MET A 80 -8.72 -7.00 8.21
CA MET A 80 -7.82 -7.85 7.46
C MET A 80 -8.40 -9.25 7.34
N ILE A 81 -8.65 -9.67 6.12
CA ILE A 81 -9.33 -10.92 5.79
C ILE A 81 -8.36 -11.87 5.08
N ALA A 82 -8.39 -13.14 5.46
CA ALA A 82 -7.71 -14.21 4.75
C ALA A 82 -8.52 -15.50 4.88
N SER A 83 -8.34 -16.41 3.93
CA SER A 83 -9.10 -17.66 3.85
C SER A 83 -8.19 -18.86 3.64
N ALA A 84 -8.51 -19.96 4.30
CA ALA A 84 -7.81 -21.23 4.08
C ALA A 84 -7.96 -21.75 2.64
N GLY A 85 -9.02 -21.38 1.93
CA GLY A 85 -9.21 -21.74 0.52
C GLY A 85 -8.28 -20.98 -0.45
N TYR A 86 -7.76 -19.83 -0.01
CA TYR A 86 -6.84 -18.98 -0.77
C TYR A 86 -5.74 -18.45 0.18
N PRO A 87 -4.85 -19.33 0.67
CA PRO A 87 -3.93 -18.98 1.75
C PRO A 87 -2.85 -17.98 1.34
N ASP A 88 -2.65 -17.76 0.04
CA ASP A 88 -1.74 -16.77 -0.55
C ASP A 88 -2.34 -15.36 -0.68
N LEU A 89 -3.66 -15.22 -0.45
CA LEU A 89 -4.36 -13.94 -0.57
C LEU A 89 -4.69 -13.35 0.80
N VAL A 90 -4.45 -12.04 0.94
CA VAL A 90 -4.88 -11.23 2.08
C VAL A 90 -5.66 -10.03 1.56
N GLY A 91 -6.85 -9.81 2.08
CA GLY A 91 -7.65 -8.60 1.81
C GLY A 91 -7.57 -7.63 2.99
N THR A 92 -7.60 -6.33 2.71
CA THR A 92 -7.66 -5.28 3.72
C THR A 92 -8.74 -4.26 3.40
N TYR A 93 -9.36 -3.71 4.44
CA TYR A 93 -10.01 -2.42 4.43
C TYR A 93 -9.17 -1.45 5.26
N TRP A 94 -8.80 -0.33 4.70
CA TRP A 94 -7.88 0.61 5.34
C TRP A 94 -8.31 2.06 5.17
N LYS A 95 -7.83 2.93 6.05
CA LYS A 95 -7.98 4.38 5.99
C LYS A 95 -6.62 5.04 6.00
N GLY A 96 -6.51 6.16 5.30
CA GLY A 96 -5.33 7.01 5.26
C GLY A 96 -5.66 8.44 5.68
N SER A 97 -4.73 9.04 6.39
CA SER A 97 -4.73 10.46 6.76
C SER A 97 -3.42 11.07 6.29
N LEU A 98 -3.49 12.03 5.38
CA LEU A 98 -2.35 12.63 4.71
C LEU A 98 -2.31 14.14 5.00
N THR A 99 -1.19 14.63 5.47
CA THR A 99 -0.96 16.07 5.64
C THR A 99 -0.20 16.59 4.42
N PRO A 100 -0.83 17.42 3.55
CA PRO A 100 -0.14 17.95 2.37
C PRO A 100 0.99 18.88 2.79
N ASN A 101 2.11 18.82 2.07
CA ASN A 101 3.18 19.79 2.24
C ASN A 101 2.79 21.15 1.62
N ALA A 102 3.65 22.19 1.73
CA ALA A 102 3.35 23.53 1.27
C ALA A 102 3.00 23.57 -0.23
N THR A 103 3.81 22.93 -1.08
CA THR A 103 3.60 22.88 -2.53
C THR A 103 2.29 22.17 -2.90
N THR A 104 2.01 21.05 -2.25
CA THR A 104 0.76 20.28 -2.46
C THR A 104 -0.45 21.09 -1.99
N SER A 105 -0.33 21.80 -0.86
CA SER A 105 -1.37 22.69 -0.36
C SER A 105 -1.71 23.82 -1.34
N GLU A 106 -0.72 24.37 -2.02
CA GLU A 106 -0.93 25.37 -3.08
C GLU A 106 -1.68 24.77 -4.27
N THR A 107 -1.29 23.56 -4.72
CA THR A 107 -1.95 22.84 -5.81
C THR A 107 -3.41 22.55 -5.48
N LEU A 108 -3.67 22.06 -4.28
CA LEU A 108 -5.02 21.71 -3.81
C LEU A 108 -5.84 22.94 -3.38
N LYS A 109 -5.23 24.11 -3.26
CA LYS A 109 -5.82 25.33 -2.65
C LYS A 109 -6.36 25.05 -1.24
N SER A 110 -5.72 24.15 -0.51
CA SER A 110 -6.10 23.71 0.81
C SER A 110 -4.92 23.06 1.55
N SER A 111 -4.75 23.41 2.81
CA SER A 111 -3.81 22.75 3.73
C SER A 111 -4.47 21.73 4.66
N LYS A 112 -5.75 21.42 4.43
CA LYS A 112 -6.49 20.46 5.26
C LYS A 112 -5.95 19.06 5.09
N ILE A 113 -5.98 18.28 6.17
CA ILE A 113 -5.69 16.85 6.14
C ILE A 113 -6.64 16.16 5.16
N ILE A 114 -6.06 15.35 4.28
CA ILE A 114 -6.79 14.52 3.32
C ILE A 114 -7.09 13.20 4.00
N ASN A 115 -8.37 12.85 4.11
CA ASN A 115 -8.80 11.54 4.58
C ASN A 115 -9.29 10.74 3.37
N TYR A 116 -8.71 9.57 3.17
CA TYR A 116 -9.13 8.68 2.11
C TYR A 116 -9.11 7.22 2.60
N LYS A 117 -9.65 6.33 1.84
CA LYS A 117 -9.81 4.93 2.23
C LYS A 117 -9.73 4.03 1.01
N GLY A 118 -9.50 2.77 1.25
CA GLY A 118 -9.44 1.80 0.18
C GLY A 118 -9.64 0.37 0.65
N MET A 119 -9.83 -0.47 -0.35
CA MET A 119 -9.79 -1.92 -0.20
C MET A 119 -8.68 -2.44 -1.09
N SER A 120 -7.87 -3.34 -0.56
CA SER A 120 -6.76 -3.93 -1.29
C SER A 120 -6.76 -5.44 -1.13
N ILE A 121 -6.32 -6.13 -2.18
CA ILE A 121 -6.01 -7.57 -2.14
C ILE A 121 -4.54 -7.71 -2.48
N TYR A 122 -3.84 -8.51 -1.70
CA TYR A 122 -2.42 -8.80 -1.86
C TYR A 122 -2.22 -10.28 -2.07
N ARG A 123 -1.33 -10.64 -3.01
CA ARG A 123 -0.84 -12.01 -3.16
C ARG A 123 0.55 -12.11 -2.55
N ILE A 124 0.73 -13.08 -1.68
CA ILE A 124 2.01 -13.35 -1.02
C ILE A 124 2.47 -14.76 -1.41
N GLN A 125 3.66 -14.87 -1.95
CA GLN A 125 4.29 -16.13 -2.31
C GLN A 125 5.74 -16.14 -1.80
N ASN A 126 6.16 -17.26 -1.22
CA ASN A 126 7.51 -17.44 -0.68
C ASN A 126 7.94 -16.31 0.28
N GLY A 127 7.00 -15.82 1.10
CA GLY A 127 7.29 -14.77 2.07
C GLY A 127 7.43 -13.36 1.50
N LYS A 128 7.00 -13.13 0.27
CA LYS A 128 7.07 -11.83 -0.42
C LYS A 128 5.73 -11.45 -1.05
N MET A 129 5.41 -10.17 -1.06
CA MET A 129 4.32 -9.63 -1.87
C MET A 129 4.70 -9.72 -3.34
N VAL A 130 3.86 -10.38 -4.14
CA VAL A 130 4.06 -10.52 -5.59
C VAL A 130 3.05 -9.73 -6.41
N GLU A 131 1.87 -9.44 -5.87
CA GLU A 131 0.83 -8.64 -6.54
C GLU A 131 -0.01 -7.86 -5.54
N MET A 132 -0.53 -6.73 -5.98
CA MET A 132 -1.53 -5.96 -5.27
C MET A 132 -2.58 -5.42 -6.24
N TRP A 133 -3.84 -5.47 -5.81
CA TRP A 133 -4.98 -4.78 -6.44
C TRP A 133 -5.61 -3.86 -5.40
N HIS A 134 -6.03 -2.68 -5.80
CA HIS A 134 -6.73 -1.79 -4.89
C HIS A 134 -7.82 -0.95 -5.56
N VAL A 135 -8.80 -0.57 -4.79
CA VAL A 135 -9.81 0.45 -5.10
C VAL A 135 -9.72 1.51 -4.02
N ILE A 136 -9.61 2.76 -4.42
CA ILE A 136 -9.39 3.91 -3.52
C ILE A 136 -10.54 4.90 -3.69
N GLU A 137 -10.98 5.47 -2.56
CA GLU A 137 -11.97 6.55 -2.50
C GLU A 137 -11.40 7.74 -1.73
N GLY A 138 -11.54 8.94 -2.29
CA GLY A 138 -11.15 10.18 -1.62
C GLY A 138 -9.75 10.69 -1.97
N TRP A 139 -9.04 10.06 -2.92
CA TRP A 139 -7.79 10.62 -3.44
C TRP A 139 -8.07 11.88 -4.26
N PRO A 140 -7.34 13.00 -4.01
CA PRO A 140 -7.53 14.23 -4.76
C PRO A 140 -7.18 14.04 -6.25
N LEU A 141 -8.13 14.37 -7.12
CA LEU A 141 -7.94 14.22 -8.57
C LEU A 141 -6.82 15.13 -9.10
N GLU A 142 -6.60 16.27 -8.46
CA GLU A 142 -5.55 17.23 -8.78
C GLU A 142 -4.14 16.66 -8.62
N LEU A 143 -3.99 15.60 -7.82
CA LEU A 143 -2.70 14.92 -7.61
C LEU A 143 -2.48 13.75 -8.58
N ILE A 144 -3.45 13.44 -9.44
CA ILE A 144 -3.28 12.40 -10.46
C ILE A 144 -2.48 12.97 -11.63
N PRO A 145 -1.34 12.36 -11.99
CA PRO A 145 -0.55 12.83 -13.12
C PRO A 145 -1.35 12.88 -14.42
N GLY A 146 -1.26 13.96 -15.15
CA GLY A 146 -1.96 14.16 -16.44
C GLY A 146 -3.45 14.53 -16.32
N LYS A 147 -3.90 14.91 -15.14
CA LYS A 147 -5.25 15.42 -14.90
C LYS A 147 -5.26 16.93 -14.73
#